data_d32beb4d08410c3a65ed04bd99d7bbb6
#
_entry.id   d32beb4d08410c3a65ed04bd99d7bbb6
#
_cell.length_a   1.000
_cell.length_b   1.000
_cell.length_c   1.000
_cell.angle_alpha   90.00
_cell.angle_beta   90.00
_cell.angle_gamma   90.00
#
_symmetry.space_group_name_H-M   'P 1'
#
loop_
_entity.id
_entity.type
_entity.pdbx_description
1 polymer ?
#
loop_
_entity_poly.entity_id
_entity_poly.type
_entity_poly.pdbx_seq_one_letter_code
_entity_poly.pdbx_strand_id
1 'polypeptide(L)'
;RLTEIFNYILNLEGIMFKMCENASLLVARGTKTARAEHDVASSFMSLGVAEGDSLGNALSQIGRDIDVLSAATGKNANNQMMKFIEPMNEYARNLESVKLALSQRNEKRSQYVAELTKQEVNEAAFNKVSMQPGKEQAAQASEIKIQQQQEVVGLVKSEFDIITERLLRDFTQFQIKKI
;
A
#
# COMPACT_ATOMS: atom_id res chain seq x y z
N ARG A 1 -11.61 -1.15 -17.37
CA ARG A 1 -10.58 -0.15 -16.96
C ARG A 1 -10.30 -0.19 -15.44
N LEU A 2 -11.33 -0.04 -14.55
CA LEU A 2 -11.09 -0.06 -13.08
C LEU A 2 -10.65 -1.45 -12.56
N THR A 3 -11.17 -2.53 -13.12
CA THR A 3 -10.73 -3.90 -12.80
C THR A 3 -9.29 -4.15 -13.21
N GLU A 4 -8.86 -3.63 -14.34
CA GLU A 4 -7.47 -3.70 -14.82
C GLU A 4 -6.55 -2.91 -13.89
N ILE A 5 -6.98 -1.72 -13.45
CA ILE A 5 -6.26 -0.92 -12.45
C ILE A 5 -6.12 -1.68 -11.13
N PHE A 6 -7.18 -2.33 -10.67
CA PHE A 6 -7.16 -3.11 -9.44
C PHE A 6 -6.16 -4.27 -9.52
N ASN A 7 -6.20 -5.04 -10.61
CA ASN A 7 -5.27 -6.15 -10.82
C ASN A 7 -3.82 -5.66 -10.95
N TYR A 8 -3.60 -4.52 -11.60
CA TYR A 8 -2.29 -3.89 -11.69
C TYR A 8 -1.76 -3.49 -10.30
N ILE A 9 -2.58 -2.86 -9.46
CA ILE A 9 -2.20 -2.45 -8.09
C ILE A 9 -1.88 -3.67 -7.22
N LEU A 10 -2.67 -4.74 -7.27
CA LEU A 10 -2.42 -5.98 -6.54
C LEU A 10 -1.08 -6.62 -6.93
N ASN A 11 -0.79 -6.69 -8.23
CA ASN A 11 0.47 -7.24 -8.72
C ASN A 11 1.66 -6.36 -8.29
N LEU A 12 1.53 -5.04 -8.43
CA LEU A 12 2.57 -4.09 -8.05
C LEU A 12 2.84 -4.12 -6.54
N GLU A 13 1.80 -4.19 -5.70
CA GLU A 13 1.92 -4.36 -4.23
C GLU A 13 2.76 -5.59 -3.88
N GLY A 14 2.46 -6.76 -4.50
CA GLY A 14 3.19 -7.99 -4.25
C GLY A 14 4.66 -7.92 -4.66
N ILE A 15 4.97 -7.24 -5.77
CA ILE A 15 6.35 -7.03 -6.24
C ILE A 15 7.09 -6.08 -5.28
N MET A 16 6.44 -4.95 -4.90
CA MET A 16 7.04 -3.97 -3.99
C MET A 16 7.33 -4.57 -2.62
N PHE A 17 6.41 -5.37 -2.06
CA PHE A 17 6.62 -6.04 -0.79
C PHE A 17 7.89 -6.92 -0.81
N LYS A 18 8.03 -7.79 -1.81
CA LYS A 18 9.22 -8.65 -1.97
C LYS A 18 10.50 -7.83 -2.16
N MET A 19 10.42 -6.73 -2.90
CA MET A 19 11.57 -5.85 -3.15
C MET A 19 12.00 -5.15 -1.86
N CYS A 20 11.07 -4.63 -1.06
CA CYS A 20 11.35 -4.02 0.24
C CYS A 20 11.95 -5.03 1.23
N GLU A 21 11.42 -6.26 1.28
CA GLU A 21 11.95 -7.34 2.11
C GLU A 21 13.40 -7.67 1.75
N ASN A 22 13.67 -7.96 0.46
CA ASN A 22 15.01 -8.28 -0.02
C ASN A 22 16.00 -7.13 0.19
N ALA A 23 15.59 -5.89 -0.06
CA ALA A 23 16.42 -4.71 0.16
C ALA A 23 16.74 -4.51 1.65
N SER A 24 15.77 -4.72 2.55
CA SER A 24 15.97 -4.67 4.00
C SER A 24 16.96 -5.74 4.48
N LEU A 25 16.89 -6.96 3.93
CA LEU A 25 17.85 -8.02 4.21
C LEU A 25 19.26 -7.65 3.75
N LEU A 26 19.38 -6.99 2.59
CA LEU A 26 20.68 -6.53 2.07
C LEU A 26 21.32 -5.50 3.02
N VAL A 27 20.57 -4.52 3.49
CA VAL A 27 21.04 -3.52 4.47
C VAL A 27 21.42 -4.18 5.80
N ALA A 28 20.60 -5.11 6.30
CA ALA A 28 20.91 -5.83 7.53
C ALA A 28 22.22 -6.63 7.42
N ARG A 29 22.48 -7.24 6.25
CA ARG A 29 23.76 -7.93 5.97
C ARG A 29 24.91 -6.92 5.92
N GLY A 30 24.75 -5.79 5.25
CA GLY A 30 25.75 -4.71 5.22
C GLY A 30 26.15 -4.22 6.60
N THR A 31 25.17 -4.01 7.49
CA THR A 31 25.42 -3.62 8.90
C THR A 31 26.17 -4.71 9.67
N LYS A 32 25.83 -5.98 9.46
CA LYS A 32 26.56 -7.11 10.08
C LYS A 32 28.00 -7.21 9.56
N THR A 33 28.21 -7.01 8.26
CA THR A 33 29.55 -6.99 7.65
C THR A 33 30.40 -5.87 8.26
N ALA A 34 29.88 -4.66 8.38
CA ALA A 34 30.58 -3.54 9.02
C ALA A 34 31.03 -3.88 10.45
N ARG A 35 30.17 -4.52 11.25
CA ARG A 35 30.57 -4.96 12.60
C ARG A 35 31.67 -6.01 12.59
N ALA A 36 31.57 -7.01 11.71
CA ALA A 36 32.60 -8.04 11.58
C ALA A 36 33.96 -7.45 11.12
N GLU A 37 33.94 -6.47 10.21
CA GLU A 37 35.14 -5.72 9.80
C GLU A 37 35.74 -4.97 10.98
N HIS A 38 34.93 -4.32 11.82
CA HIS A 38 35.39 -3.63 13.04
C HIS A 38 36.06 -4.61 14.04
N ASP A 39 35.43 -5.80 14.25
CA ASP A 39 35.97 -6.82 15.16
C ASP A 39 37.34 -7.34 14.68
N VAL A 40 37.47 -7.54 13.35
CA VAL A 40 38.75 -7.90 12.73
C VAL A 40 39.79 -6.78 12.87
N ALA A 41 39.41 -5.52 12.64
CA ALA A 41 40.23 -4.36 12.81
C ALA A 41 40.81 -4.27 14.25
N SER A 42 39.92 -4.44 15.23
CA SER A 42 40.30 -4.43 16.67
C SER A 42 41.28 -5.56 17.01
N SER A 43 41.10 -6.75 16.40
CA SER A 43 42.01 -7.89 16.59
C SER A 43 43.39 -7.60 16.03
N PHE A 44 43.49 -7.01 14.82
CA PHE A 44 44.77 -6.60 14.24
C PHE A 44 45.47 -5.50 15.05
N MET A 45 44.74 -4.51 15.55
CA MET A 45 45.31 -3.47 16.43
C MET A 45 45.84 -4.06 17.74
N SER A 46 45.10 -5.00 18.36
CA SER A 46 45.51 -5.69 19.57
C SER A 46 46.76 -6.53 19.36
N LEU A 47 46.83 -7.26 18.25
CA LEU A 47 48.01 -8.04 17.88
C LEU A 47 49.20 -7.11 17.62
N GLY A 48 48.99 -5.98 16.94
CA GLY A 48 50.04 -4.99 16.71
C GLY A 48 50.63 -4.39 18.00
N VAL A 49 49.80 -4.20 19.03
CA VAL A 49 50.29 -3.77 20.38
C VAL A 49 51.10 -4.88 21.05
N ALA A 50 50.71 -6.16 20.88
CA ALA A 50 51.42 -7.30 21.49
C ALA A 50 52.79 -7.54 20.86
N GLU A 51 52.97 -7.38 19.56
CA GLU A 51 54.27 -7.55 18.86
C GLU A 51 55.27 -6.43 19.12
N GLY A 52 54.84 -5.16 19.24
CA GLY A 52 55.60 -4.03 19.76
C GLY A 52 56.75 -3.52 18.89
N ASP A 53 57.01 -4.07 17.70
CA ASP A 53 58.08 -3.74 16.78
C ASP A 53 57.61 -3.20 15.41
N SER A 54 58.43 -3.32 14.36
CA SER A 54 58.03 -2.91 13.00
C SER A 54 56.85 -3.74 12.45
N LEU A 55 56.76 -5.02 12.81
CA LEU A 55 55.65 -5.89 12.50
C LEU A 55 54.39 -5.41 13.23
N GLY A 56 54.50 -5.05 14.53
CA GLY A 56 53.43 -4.50 15.32
C GLY A 56 52.87 -3.22 14.73
N ASN A 57 53.74 -2.33 14.21
CA ASN A 57 53.32 -1.12 13.51
C ASN A 57 52.55 -1.43 12.22
N ALA A 58 52.99 -2.38 11.42
CA ALA A 58 52.34 -2.82 10.20
C ALA A 58 50.94 -3.43 10.48
N LEU A 59 50.84 -4.30 11.49
CA LEU A 59 49.56 -4.90 11.93
C LEU A 59 48.58 -3.85 12.44
N SER A 60 49.06 -2.91 13.24
CA SER A 60 48.23 -1.81 13.71
C SER A 60 47.74 -0.92 12.56
N GLN A 61 48.56 -0.72 11.52
CA GLN A 61 48.11 0.04 10.32
C GLN A 61 47.05 -0.71 9.55
N ILE A 62 47.20 -2.02 9.33
CA ILE A 62 46.17 -2.87 8.71
C ILE A 62 44.85 -2.78 9.51
N GLY A 63 44.93 -2.84 10.85
CA GLY A 63 43.73 -2.69 11.69
C GLY A 63 43.03 -1.34 11.47
N ARG A 64 43.77 -0.24 11.43
CA ARG A 64 43.21 1.10 11.14
C ARG A 64 42.55 1.17 9.76
N ASP A 65 43.17 0.58 8.75
CA ASP A 65 42.63 0.62 7.40
C ASP A 65 41.32 -0.20 7.27
N ILE A 66 41.25 -1.35 7.97
CA ILE A 66 40.04 -2.15 8.07
C ILE A 66 38.93 -1.41 8.84
N ASP A 67 39.28 -0.65 9.90
CA ASP A 67 38.31 0.13 10.66
C ASP A 67 37.71 1.26 9.81
N VAL A 68 38.51 1.90 8.98
CA VAL A 68 38.03 2.89 7.98
C VAL A 68 37.07 2.22 6.98
N LEU A 69 37.38 1.00 6.52
CA LEU A 69 36.48 0.23 5.65
C LEU A 69 35.14 -0.10 6.35
N SER A 70 35.22 -0.57 7.60
CA SER A 70 34.04 -0.83 8.43
C SER A 70 33.11 0.40 8.54
N ALA A 71 33.69 1.56 8.82
CA ALA A 71 32.95 2.83 8.90
C ALA A 71 32.28 3.16 7.54
N ALA A 72 32.98 2.95 6.42
CA ALA A 72 32.45 3.19 5.08
C ALA A 72 31.31 2.21 4.75
N THR A 73 31.46 0.93 5.08
CA THR A 73 30.45 -0.13 4.90
C THR A 73 29.18 0.19 5.71
N GLY A 74 29.34 0.57 6.97
CA GLY A 74 28.23 0.98 7.84
C GLY A 74 27.49 2.22 7.33
N LYS A 75 28.25 3.25 6.89
CA LYS A 75 27.67 4.46 6.27
C LYS A 75 26.90 4.14 4.98
N ASN A 76 27.43 3.23 4.17
CA ASN A 76 26.74 2.80 2.94
C ASN A 76 25.43 2.07 3.26
N ALA A 77 25.42 1.16 4.22
CA ALA A 77 24.21 0.46 4.66
C ALA A 77 23.15 1.47 5.17
N ASN A 78 23.57 2.46 5.98
CA ASN A 78 22.65 3.51 6.45
C ASN A 78 22.12 4.39 5.31
N ASN A 79 22.95 4.75 4.35
CA ASN A 79 22.51 5.50 3.17
C ASN A 79 21.50 4.71 2.32
N GLN A 80 21.70 3.40 2.16
CA GLN A 80 20.75 2.53 1.47
C GLN A 80 19.41 2.48 2.21
N MET A 81 19.42 2.41 3.54
CA MET A 81 18.20 2.46 4.34
C MET A 81 17.43 3.76 4.10
N MET A 82 18.09 4.92 4.31
CA MET A 82 17.43 6.23 4.26
C MET A 82 17.02 6.66 2.84
N LYS A 83 17.86 6.38 1.83
CA LYS A 83 17.68 6.94 0.49
C LYS A 83 16.98 5.99 -0.47
N PHE A 84 16.88 4.72 -0.13
CA PHE A 84 16.28 3.72 -1.01
C PHE A 84 15.13 2.97 -0.33
N ILE A 85 15.35 2.38 0.84
CA ILE A 85 14.34 1.52 1.47
C ILE A 85 13.18 2.33 2.05
N GLU A 86 13.45 3.44 2.73
CA GLU A 86 12.37 4.28 3.28
C GLU A 86 11.41 4.83 2.20
N PRO A 87 11.91 5.41 1.08
CA PRO A 87 11.04 5.82 -0.02
C PRO A 87 10.26 4.65 -0.65
N MET A 88 10.87 3.46 -0.77
CA MET A 88 10.17 2.28 -1.25
C MET A 88 9.04 1.83 -0.33
N ASN A 89 9.27 1.85 0.98
CA ASN A 89 8.25 1.53 1.97
C ASN A 89 7.11 2.56 1.95
N GLU A 90 7.42 3.84 1.75
CA GLU A 90 6.39 4.88 1.57
C GLU A 90 5.55 4.61 0.31
N TYR A 91 6.21 4.25 -0.79
CA TYR A 91 5.51 3.88 -2.02
C TYR A 91 4.61 2.64 -1.83
N ALA A 92 5.08 1.62 -1.11
CA ALA A 92 4.29 0.44 -0.79
C ALA A 92 3.04 0.79 0.05
N ARG A 93 3.16 1.67 1.05
CA ARG A 93 2.01 2.18 1.84
C ARG A 93 1.00 2.95 0.97
N ASN A 94 1.49 3.71 0.00
CA ASN A 94 0.61 4.41 -0.95
C ASN A 94 -0.19 3.42 -1.82
N LEU A 95 0.42 2.31 -2.26
CA LEU A 95 -0.27 1.25 -2.99
C LEU A 95 -1.36 0.59 -2.14
N GLU A 96 -1.09 0.33 -0.86
CA GLU A 96 -2.08 -0.20 0.08
C GLU A 96 -3.28 0.74 0.24
N SER A 97 -3.03 2.04 0.35
CA SER A 97 -4.08 3.06 0.42
C SER A 97 -4.95 3.09 -0.84
N VAL A 98 -4.36 2.97 -2.02
CA VAL A 98 -5.10 2.89 -3.29
C VAL A 98 -5.94 1.62 -3.36
N LYS A 99 -5.39 0.48 -2.93
CA LYS A 99 -6.12 -0.79 -2.85
C LYS A 99 -7.34 -0.70 -1.93
N LEU A 100 -7.19 -0.08 -0.76
CA LEU A 100 -8.30 0.14 0.17
C LEU A 100 -9.40 1.01 -0.46
N ALA A 101 -9.03 2.10 -1.12
CA ALA A 101 -9.99 2.98 -1.81
C ALA A 101 -10.75 2.24 -2.94
N LEU A 102 -10.06 1.38 -3.71
CA LEU A 102 -10.67 0.52 -4.72
C LEU A 102 -11.65 -0.49 -4.11
N SER A 103 -11.30 -1.07 -2.97
CA SER A 103 -12.18 -2.00 -2.24
C SER A 103 -13.45 -1.30 -1.75
N GLN A 104 -13.32 -0.13 -1.13
CA GLN A 104 -14.45 0.69 -0.67
C GLN A 104 -15.37 1.10 -1.83
N ARG A 105 -14.79 1.48 -2.96
CA ARG A 105 -15.58 1.77 -4.16
C ARG A 105 -16.37 0.57 -4.65
N ASN A 106 -15.78 -0.63 -4.64
CA ASN A 106 -16.47 -1.85 -5.06
C ASN A 106 -17.58 -2.25 -4.09
N GLU A 107 -17.40 -2.01 -2.80
CA GLU A 107 -18.45 -2.18 -1.79
C GLU A 107 -19.62 -1.24 -2.04
N LYS A 108 -19.37 0.05 -2.27
CA LYS A 108 -20.41 1.04 -2.62
C LYS A 108 -21.14 0.68 -3.92
N ARG A 109 -20.43 0.14 -4.91
CA ARG A 109 -21.06 -0.39 -6.12
C ARG A 109 -22.04 -1.52 -5.80
N SER A 110 -21.64 -2.47 -4.95
CA SER A 110 -22.48 -3.58 -4.55
C SER A 110 -23.73 -3.12 -3.80
N GLN A 111 -23.58 -2.14 -2.91
CA GLN A 111 -24.69 -1.50 -2.21
C GLN A 111 -25.66 -0.83 -3.21
N TYR A 112 -25.14 -0.06 -4.16
CA TYR A 112 -25.96 0.59 -5.18
C TYR A 112 -26.75 -0.41 -6.03
N VAL A 113 -26.11 -1.49 -6.48
CA VAL A 113 -26.79 -2.55 -7.25
C VAL A 113 -27.87 -3.26 -6.41
N ALA A 114 -27.59 -3.50 -5.12
CA ALA A 114 -28.58 -4.11 -4.21
C ALA A 114 -29.82 -3.20 -4.02
N GLU A 115 -29.61 -1.88 -3.85
CA GLU A 115 -30.73 -0.95 -3.71
C GLU A 115 -31.53 -0.77 -5.01
N LEU A 116 -30.88 -0.82 -6.18
CA LEU A 116 -31.58 -0.87 -7.48
C LEU A 116 -32.45 -2.11 -7.60
N THR A 117 -31.94 -3.27 -7.23
CA THR A 117 -32.72 -4.52 -7.28
C THR A 117 -33.95 -4.46 -6.36
N LYS A 118 -33.82 -3.86 -5.16
CA LYS A 118 -34.96 -3.63 -4.26
C LYS A 118 -35.99 -2.69 -4.89
N GLN A 119 -35.55 -1.62 -5.56
CA GLN A 119 -36.45 -0.70 -6.26
C GLN A 119 -37.23 -1.45 -7.36
N GLU A 120 -36.58 -2.24 -8.21
CA GLU A 120 -37.24 -3.03 -9.26
C GLU A 120 -38.27 -3.99 -8.67
N VAL A 121 -38.00 -4.66 -7.54
CA VAL A 121 -38.94 -5.54 -6.84
C VAL A 121 -40.14 -4.75 -6.31
N ASN A 122 -39.92 -3.57 -5.73
CA ASN A 122 -41.00 -2.72 -5.21
C ASN A 122 -41.91 -2.20 -6.37
N GLU A 123 -41.30 -1.78 -7.48
CA GLU A 123 -42.05 -1.35 -8.68
C GLU A 123 -42.87 -2.51 -9.29
N ALA A 124 -42.29 -3.70 -9.37
CA ALA A 124 -43.02 -4.89 -9.84
C ALA A 124 -44.20 -5.27 -8.90
N ALA A 125 -44.03 -5.12 -7.59
CA ALA A 125 -45.07 -5.33 -6.59
C ALA A 125 -46.20 -4.29 -6.72
N PHE A 126 -45.86 -3.01 -6.88
CA PHE A 126 -46.80 -1.93 -7.11
C PHE A 126 -47.67 -2.16 -8.38
N ASN A 127 -47.01 -2.51 -9.49
CA ASN A 127 -47.70 -2.78 -10.75
C ASN A 127 -48.74 -3.93 -10.64
N LYS A 128 -48.44 -4.95 -9.81
CA LYS A 128 -49.41 -6.04 -9.55
C LYS A 128 -50.59 -5.59 -8.70
N VAL A 129 -50.36 -4.70 -7.72
CA VAL A 129 -51.42 -4.26 -6.80
C VAL A 129 -52.28 -3.16 -7.43
N SER A 130 -51.69 -2.24 -8.20
CA SER A 130 -52.42 -1.14 -8.88
C SER A 130 -53.40 -1.60 -9.93
N MET A 131 -53.24 -2.82 -10.48
CA MET A 131 -54.16 -3.40 -11.45
C MET A 131 -55.36 -4.14 -10.81
N GLN A 132 -55.44 -4.22 -9.47
CA GLN A 132 -56.50 -4.95 -8.77
C GLN A 132 -57.55 -3.97 -8.20
N PRO A 133 -58.81 -4.06 -8.63
CA PRO A 133 -59.88 -3.22 -8.09
C PRO A 133 -60.05 -3.42 -6.56
N GLY A 134 -60.24 -2.33 -5.83
CA GLY A 134 -60.46 -2.37 -4.37
C GLY A 134 -59.18 -2.43 -3.50
N LYS A 135 -57.99 -2.28 -4.08
CA LYS A 135 -56.71 -2.25 -3.35
C LYS A 135 -56.00 -0.85 -3.37
N GLU A 136 -56.78 0.22 -3.45
CA GLU A 136 -56.29 1.58 -3.58
C GLU A 136 -55.38 2.02 -2.39
N GLN A 137 -55.71 1.64 -1.15
CA GLN A 137 -54.87 1.92 0.01
C GLN A 137 -53.54 1.16 -0.03
N ALA A 138 -53.53 -0.06 -0.51
CA ALA A 138 -52.33 -0.87 -0.66
C ALA A 138 -51.43 -0.32 -1.80
N ALA A 139 -52.02 0.20 -2.86
CA ALA A 139 -51.32 0.88 -3.94
C ALA A 139 -50.63 2.17 -3.45
N GLN A 140 -51.34 3.02 -2.69
CA GLN A 140 -50.75 4.23 -2.09
C GLN A 140 -49.61 3.92 -1.14
N ALA A 141 -49.74 2.88 -0.28
CA ALA A 141 -48.65 2.47 0.61
C ALA A 141 -47.42 1.95 -0.17
N SER A 142 -47.63 1.29 -1.30
CA SER A 142 -46.55 0.83 -2.17
C SER A 142 -45.87 1.98 -2.91
N GLU A 143 -46.62 3.00 -3.32
CA GLU A 143 -46.12 4.20 -3.97
C GLU A 143 -45.17 4.99 -3.02
N ILE A 144 -45.57 5.17 -1.76
CA ILE A 144 -44.73 5.80 -0.74
C ILE A 144 -43.41 5.01 -0.56
N LYS A 145 -43.47 3.67 -0.53
CA LYS A 145 -42.26 2.84 -0.44
C LYS A 145 -41.34 2.99 -1.64
N ILE A 146 -41.91 3.14 -2.85
CA ILE A 146 -41.10 3.39 -4.06
C ILE A 146 -40.40 4.74 -3.97
N GLN A 147 -41.11 5.79 -3.55
CA GLN A 147 -40.53 7.13 -3.39
C GLN A 147 -39.36 7.10 -2.37
N GLN A 148 -39.57 6.49 -1.21
CA GLN A 148 -38.51 6.34 -0.20
C GLN A 148 -37.32 5.54 -0.75
N GLN A 149 -37.58 4.46 -1.50
CA GLN A 149 -36.51 3.65 -2.10
C GLN A 149 -35.75 4.43 -3.17
N GLN A 150 -36.42 5.26 -3.98
CA GLN A 150 -35.77 6.14 -4.96
C GLN A 150 -34.84 7.16 -4.31
N GLU A 151 -35.20 7.73 -3.16
CA GLU A 151 -34.32 8.60 -2.40
C GLU A 151 -33.06 7.85 -1.92
N VAL A 152 -33.24 6.64 -1.37
CA VAL A 152 -32.11 5.80 -0.92
C VAL A 152 -31.19 5.46 -2.09
N VAL A 153 -31.74 5.04 -3.24
CA VAL A 153 -30.95 4.75 -4.45
C VAL A 153 -30.20 5.98 -4.92
N GLY A 154 -30.83 7.17 -4.88
CA GLY A 154 -30.18 8.44 -5.23
C GLY A 154 -28.99 8.78 -4.33
N LEU A 155 -29.13 8.59 -3.02
CA LEU A 155 -28.07 8.81 -2.05
C LEU A 155 -26.88 7.85 -2.26
N VAL A 156 -27.16 6.54 -2.36
CA VAL A 156 -26.09 5.52 -2.53
C VAL A 156 -25.40 5.69 -3.87
N LYS A 157 -26.14 6.08 -4.93
CA LYS A 157 -25.55 6.41 -6.23
C LYS A 157 -24.60 7.60 -6.12
N SER A 158 -25.02 8.68 -5.47
CA SER A 158 -24.19 9.86 -5.28
C SER A 158 -22.89 9.53 -4.53
N GLU A 159 -22.94 8.73 -3.46
CA GLU A 159 -21.76 8.28 -2.73
C GLU A 159 -20.82 7.46 -3.63
N PHE A 160 -21.36 6.54 -4.42
CA PHE A 160 -20.59 5.73 -5.36
C PHE A 160 -19.91 6.58 -6.44
N ASP A 161 -20.62 7.57 -6.99
CA ASP A 161 -20.10 8.48 -8.02
C ASP A 161 -18.97 9.34 -7.46
N ILE A 162 -19.14 9.92 -6.26
CA ILE A 162 -18.13 10.73 -5.57
C ILE A 162 -16.84 9.92 -5.31
N ILE A 163 -16.97 8.70 -4.78
CA ILE A 163 -15.80 7.83 -4.51
C ILE A 163 -15.11 7.48 -5.83
N THR A 164 -15.88 7.17 -6.88
CA THR A 164 -15.33 6.80 -8.19
C THR A 164 -14.58 7.97 -8.83
N GLU A 165 -15.10 9.18 -8.77
CA GLU A 165 -14.46 10.39 -9.30
C GLU A 165 -13.16 10.72 -8.55
N ARG A 166 -13.19 10.71 -7.21
CA ARG A 166 -12.01 10.95 -6.38
C ARG A 166 -10.91 9.93 -6.69
N LEU A 167 -11.26 8.66 -6.74
CA LEU A 167 -10.33 7.57 -7.02
C LEU A 167 -9.68 7.71 -8.40
N LEU A 168 -10.43 8.06 -9.44
CA LEU A 168 -9.89 8.28 -10.79
C LEU A 168 -8.95 9.48 -10.84
N ARG A 169 -9.28 10.58 -10.16
CA ARG A 169 -8.43 11.76 -10.04
C ARG A 169 -7.13 11.43 -9.30
N ASP A 170 -7.22 10.75 -8.16
CA ASP A 170 -6.06 10.45 -7.32
C ASP A 170 -5.16 9.40 -7.99
N PHE A 171 -5.73 8.44 -8.72
CA PHE A 171 -4.97 7.50 -9.55
C PHE A 171 -4.22 8.20 -10.70
N THR A 172 -4.84 9.19 -11.33
CA THR A 172 -4.17 9.98 -12.37
C THR A 172 -2.98 10.74 -11.80
N GLN A 173 -3.13 11.35 -10.61
CA GLN A 173 -2.02 12.01 -9.91
C GLN A 173 -0.92 11.03 -9.49
N PHE A 174 -1.29 9.83 -9.04
CA PHE A 174 -0.34 8.77 -8.71
C PHE A 174 0.48 8.34 -9.94
N GLN A 175 -0.15 8.21 -11.12
CA GLN A 175 0.57 7.91 -12.36
C GLN A 175 1.55 9.01 -12.77
N ILE A 176 1.18 10.28 -12.61
CA ILE A 176 2.03 11.43 -12.93
C ILE A 176 3.26 11.48 -12.00
N LYS A 177 3.09 11.21 -10.70
CA LYS A 177 4.20 11.20 -9.72
C LYS A 177 5.14 10.01 -9.87
N LYS A 178 4.77 9.00 -10.66
CA LYS A 178 5.57 7.80 -10.92
C LYS A 178 6.70 8.04 -11.94
N ILE A 179 6.65 9.16 -12.67
CA ILE A 179 7.68 9.61 -13.63
C ILE A 179 8.63 10.55 -12.92
#